data_95165f1fe7a27eb559cca8eff799790c
#
_entry.id   95165f1fe7a27eb559cca8eff799790c
#
_cell.length_a   1.000
_cell.length_b   1.000
_cell.length_c   1.000
_cell.angle_alpha   90.00
_cell.angle_beta   90.00
_cell.angle_gamma   90.00
#
_symmetry.space_group_name_H-M   'P 1'
#
loop_
_entity.id
_entity.type
_entity.pdbx_description
1 polymer ?
#
loop_
_entity_poly.entity_id
_entity_poly.type
_entity_poly.pdbx_seq_one_letter_code
_entity_poly.pdbx_strand_id
1 'polypeptide(L)'
;MNGGRVLLKSVSRSFFLSINFLPGGMKEAVSVAYMLARAADSVADTAKASSFVRLDLLRLMDRVVTGIADRDECRRCFERLGRDLAPGQTHEGERVLLQRYGECVAAMNALPAEQISLIRKVLHTIVEGQIWDLEFFGDGHEGTIRTPSKDDVLLYTYRVAGCVGEFWTELASLVLEEHFSVLSREEMLELGRHYGQGLQLVNILRDRAEDASRGRSYISDEPDVLAAWQSMARSWLGEGVAYSSALINKRLRFASVLPAWLGLETMDLDGILDGTTASEPKKKVGRSVVRRLMVRAFLFAWKSPQGEA
;
A
#
# COMPACT_ATOMS: atom_id res chain seq x y z
N MET A 1 9.68 21.06 8.43
CA MET A 1 9.67 19.68 9.01
C MET A 1 8.41 19.32 9.81
N ASN A 2 7.81 20.20 10.64
CA ASN A 2 6.60 19.83 11.42
C ASN A 2 5.34 19.58 10.57
N GLY A 3 5.09 20.33 9.51
CA GLY A 3 3.88 20.20 8.69
C GLY A 3 3.75 18.87 7.92
N GLY A 4 4.84 18.31 7.41
CA GLY A 4 4.84 17.01 6.72
C GLY A 4 4.53 15.83 7.64
N ARG A 5 5.05 15.84 8.88
CA ARG A 5 4.77 14.79 9.86
C ARG A 5 3.31 14.79 10.34
N VAL A 6 2.71 15.96 10.48
CA VAL A 6 1.28 16.10 10.84
C VAL A 6 0.42 15.56 9.70
N LEU A 7 0.74 15.92 8.46
CA LEU A 7 0.05 15.43 7.28
C LEU A 7 0.17 13.89 7.14
N LEU A 8 1.39 13.36 7.25
CA LEU A 8 1.62 11.92 7.22
C LEU A 8 0.76 11.19 8.27
N LYS A 9 0.74 11.69 9.51
CA LYS A 9 -0.07 11.11 10.60
C LYS A 9 -1.57 11.12 10.29
N SER A 10 -2.07 12.16 9.64
CA SER A 10 -3.50 12.29 9.31
C SER A 10 -3.94 11.30 8.23
N VAL A 11 -3.06 10.91 7.30
CA VAL A 11 -3.41 10.03 6.17
C VAL A 11 -2.96 8.58 6.33
N SER A 12 -2.00 8.26 7.23
CA SER A 12 -1.37 6.93 7.31
C SER A 12 -1.93 5.99 8.39
N ARG A 13 -2.86 6.47 9.23
CA ARG A 13 -3.53 5.62 10.26
C ARG A 13 -2.55 4.70 11.02
N SER A 14 -2.75 3.37 10.93
CA SER A 14 -1.90 2.36 11.59
C SER A 14 -0.48 2.27 11.01
N PHE A 15 -0.32 2.56 9.73
CA PHE A 15 0.99 2.50 9.06
C PHE A 15 1.95 3.61 9.53
N PHE A 16 1.43 4.69 10.13
CA PHE A 16 2.25 5.72 10.77
C PHE A 16 3.21 5.15 11.83
N LEU A 17 2.77 4.13 12.57
CA LEU A 17 3.62 3.48 13.57
C LEU A 17 4.84 2.82 12.91
N SER A 18 4.62 2.02 11.86
CA SER A 18 5.71 1.39 11.13
C SER A 18 6.69 2.41 10.56
N ILE A 19 6.20 3.45 9.86
CA ILE A 19 7.06 4.50 9.31
C ILE A 19 7.85 5.22 10.42
N ASN A 20 7.22 5.50 11.55
CA ASN A 20 7.87 6.25 12.63
C ASN A 20 9.02 5.48 13.29
N PHE A 21 8.99 4.15 13.23
CA PHE A 21 10.03 3.27 13.76
C PHE A 21 11.17 2.99 12.76
N LEU A 22 11.05 3.38 11.50
CA LEU A 22 12.10 3.14 10.50
C LEU A 22 13.46 3.75 10.89
N PRO A 23 14.56 3.14 10.43
CA PRO A 23 15.89 3.75 10.47
C PRO A 23 15.91 5.12 9.79
N GLY A 24 16.79 6.02 10.25
CA GLY A 24 16.82 7.42 9.81
C GLY A 24 16.88 7.59 8.29
N GLY A 25 17.77 6.89 7.60
CA GLY A 25 17.95 6.99 6.14
C GLY A 25 16.75 6.50 5.31
N MET A 26 15.90 5.60 5.85
CA MET A 26 14.70 5.10 5.17
C MET A 26 13.46 5.96 5.42
N LYS A 27 13.35 6.55 6.61
CA LYS A 27 12.11 7.15 7.10
C LYS A 27 11.58 8.27 6.20
N GLU A 28 12.46 9.12 5.72
CA GLU A 28 12.08 10.25 4.88
C GLU A 28 11.60 9.77 3.50
N ALA A 29 12.36 8.90 2.85
CA ALA A 29 12.01 8.31 1.56
C ALA A 29 10.67 7.56 1.61
N VAL A 30 10.47 6.69 2.62
CA VAL A 30 9.19 5.97 2.80
C VAL A 30 8.04 6.92 3.11
N SER A 31 8.26 7.98 3.91
CA SER A 31 7.22 8.97 4.20
C SER A 31 6.75 9.70 2.95
N VAL A 32 7.68 10.13 2.11
CA VAL A 32 7.39 10.83 0.86
C VAL A 32 6.72 9.89 -0.14
N ALA A 33 7.27 8.69 -0.36
CA ALA A 33 6.68 7.69 -1.24
C ALA A 33 5.24 7.34 -0.81
N TYR A 34 5.00 7.16 0.49
CA TYR A 34 3.68 6.90 1.04
C TYR A 34 2.69 8.04 0.77
N MET A 35 3.10 9.30 0.99
CA MET A 35 2.22 10.45 0.74
C MET A 35 1.86 10.57 -0.74
N LEU A 36 2.81 10.36 -1.64
CA LEU A 36 2.57 10.40 -3.09
C LEU A 36 1.66 9.26 -3.55
N ALA A 37 1.89 8.03 -3.08
CA ALA A 37 1.01 6.88 -3.33
C ALA A 37 -0.40 7.12 -2.79
N ARG A 38 -0.53 7.64 -1.56
CA ARG A 38 -1.83 7.96 -0.94
C ARG A 38 -2.59 9.04 -1.70
N ALA A 39 -1.89 10.03 -2.27
CA ALA A 39 -2.53 11.01 -3.14
C ALA A 39 -3.12 10.37 -4.40
N ALA A 40 -2.39 9.44 -5.02
CA ALA A 40 -2.89 8.69 -6.18
C ALA A 40 -4.10 7.80 -5.82
N ASP A 41 -4.07 7.10 -4.66
CA ASP A 41 -5.23 6.37 -4.13
C ASP A 41 -6.44 7.30 -3.95
N SER A 42 -6.23 8.49 -3.37
CA SER A 42 -7.32 9.45 -3.16
C SER A 42 -7.94 9.93 -4.47
N VAL A 43 -7.16 10.01 -5.55
CA VAL A 43 -7.67 10.30 -6.92
C VAL A 43 -8.45 9.11 -7.46
N ALA A 44 -7.90 7.90 -7.37
CA ALA A 44 -8.54 6.68 -7.86
C ALA A 44 -9.90 6.41 -7.17
N ASP A 45 -10.00 6.69 -5.86
CA ASP A 45 -11.18 6.39 -5.04
C ASP A 45 -12.24 7.50 -5.01
N THR A 46 -11.98 8.66 -5.64
CA THR A 46 -12.91 9.80 -5.60
C THR A 46 -14.17 9.54 -6.41
N ALA A 47 -15.27 9.19 -5.75
CA ALA A 47 -16.57 8.94 -6.39
C ALA A 47 -17.22 10.19 -7.06
N LYS A 48 -16.75 11.40 -6.74
CA LYS A 48 -17.30 12.67 -7.27
C LYS A 48 -16.74 13.07 -8.64
N ALA A 49 -15.71 12.37 -9.12
CA ALA A 49 -15.14 12.60 -10.45
C ALA A 49 -15.36 11.36 -11.31
N SER A 50 -15.68 11.55 -12.61
CA SER A 50 -15.80 10.43 -13.54
C SER A 50 -14.50 9.65 -13.70
N SER A 51 -14.58 8.37 -14.07
CA SER A 51 -13.42 7.53 -14.36
C SER A 51 -12.48 8.19 -15.37
N PHE A 52 -13.01 8.86 -16.39
CA PHE A 52 -12.22 9.60 -17.37
C PHE A 52 -11.34 10.69 -16.75
N VAL A 53 -11.91 11.50 -15.85
CA VAL A 53 -11.16 12.57 -15.15
C VAL A 53 -10.10 11.97 -14.22
N ARG A 54 -10.44 10.88 -13.53
CA ARG A 54 -9.50 10.18 -12.62
C ARG A 54 -8.34 9.56 -13.39
N LEU A 55 -8.62 8.88 -14.51
CA LEU A 55 -7.61 8.29 -15.39
C LEU A 55 -6.65 9.35 -15.96
N ASP A 56 -7.19 10.47 -16.45
CA ASP A 56 -6.38 11.56 -16.99
C ASP A 56 -5.46 12.17 -15.92
N LEU A 57 -5.98 12.35 -14.69
CA LEU A 57 -5.18 12.86 -13.57
C LEU A 57 -4.13 11.84 -13.09
N LEU A 58 -4.44 10.56 -13.00
CA LEU A 58 -3.46 9.54 -12.63
C LEU A 58 -2.30 9.47 -13.62
N ARG A 59 -2.60 9.52 -14.94
CA ARG A 59 -1.57 9.60 -15.98
C ARG A 59 -0.72 10.85 -15.87
N LEU A 60 -1.33 11.98 -15.54
CA LEU A 60 -0.59 13.23 -15.34
C LEU A 60 0.27 13.19 -14.07
N MET A 61 -0.24 12.61 -12.97
CA MET A 61 0.53 12.39 -11.74
C MET A 61 1.74 11.49 -11.98
N ASP A 62 1.57 10.41 -12.77
CA ASP A 62 2.66 9.52 -13.15
C ASP A 62 3.76 10.27 -13.92
N ARG A 63 3.41 11.07 -14.92
CA ARG A 63 4.37 11.90 -15.66
C ARG A 63 5.12 12.87 -14.77
N VAL A 64 4.43 13.47 -13.79
CA VAL A 64 5.04 14.39 -12.80
C VAL A 64 6.04 13.65 -11.90
N VAL A 65 5.63 12.51 -11.34
CA VAL A 65 6.48 11.74 -10.41
C VAL A 65 7.68 11.15 -11.12
N THR A 66 7.50 10.61 -12.33
CA THR A 66 8.60 10.04 -13.14
C THR A 66 9.57 11.11 -13.68
N GLY A 67 9.18 12.38 -13.63
CA GLY A 67 10.00 13.50 -14.09
C GLY A 67 9.95 13.73 -15.60
N ILE A 68 8.95 13.14 -16.29
CA ILE A 68 8.72 13.32 -17.73
C ILE A 68 7.88 14.58 -18.00
N ALA A 69 7.07 15.01 -17.02
CA ALA A 69 6.21 16.18 -17.15
C ALA A 69 7.03 17.48 -17.26
N ASP A 70 6.60 18.37 -18.15
CA ASP A 70 7.13 19.74 -18.21
C ASP A 70 6.53 20.64 -17.10
N ARG A 71 6.98 21.89 -17.04
CA ARG A 71 6.53 22.84 -15.99
C ARG A 71 5.04 23.14 -16.05
N ASP A 72 4.47 23.20 -17.25
CA ASP A 72 3.05 23.50 -17.44
C ASP A 72 2.20 22.30 -17.07
N GLU A 73 2.62 21.09 -17.37
CA GLU A 73 2.00 19.84 -16.91
C GLU A 73 2.05 19.73 -15.39
N CYS A 74 3.18 20.01 -14.76
CA CYS A 74 3.29 20.03 -13.30
C CYS A 74 2.31 21.04 -12.68
N ARG A 75 2.27 22.26 -13.19
CA ARG A 75 1.34 23.29 -12.72
C ARG A 75 -0.12 22.83 -12.87
N ARG A 76 -0.51 22.35 -14.06
CA ARG A 76 -1.87 21.82 -14.32
C ARG A 76 -2.22 20.69 -13.36
N CYS A 77 -1.30 19.76 -13.10
CA CYS A 77 -1.51 18.68 -12.15
C CYS A 77 -1.85 19.19 -10.75
N PHE A 78 -1.01 20.09 -10.22
CA PHE A 78 -1.18 20.63 -8.87
C PHE A 78 -2.46 21.47 -8.73
N GLU A 79 -2.77 22.32 -9.72
CA GLU A 79 -4.00 23.10 -9.75
C GLU A 79 -5.24 22.20 -9.80
N ARG A 80 -5.27 21.19 -10.64
CA ARG A 80 -6.42 20.28 -10.76
C ARG A 80 -6.63 19.45 -9.50
N LEU A 81 -5.57 18.91 -8.91
CA LEU A 81 -5.66 18.19 -7.64
C LEU A 81 -6.23 19.08 -6.52
N GLY A 82 -5.71 20.29 -6.39
CA GLY A 82 -6.12 21.22 -5.33
C GLY A 82 -7.52 21.81 -5.54
N ARG A 83 -7.87 22.18 -6.78
CA ARG A 83 -9.13 22.88 -7.09
C ARG A 83 -10.28 21.91 -7.39
N ASP A 84 -10.02 20.86 -8.18
CA ASP A 84 -11.08 20.05 -8.75
C ASP A 84 -11.37 18.80 -7.90
N LEU A 85 -10.35 18.18 -7.26
CA LEU A 85 -10.50 16.95 -6.49
C LEU A 85 -10.48 17.13 -4.97
N ALA A 86 -9.62 18.00 -4.45
CA ALA A 86 -9.50 18.20 -3.01
C ALA A 86 -10.83 18.59 -2.32
N PRO A 87 -11.67 19.49 -2.87
CA PRO A 87 -12.97 19.80 -2.26
C PRO A 87 -13.94 18.62 -2.19
N GLY A 88 -13.73 17.61 -3.03
CA GLY A 88 -14.53 16.38 -3.07
C GLY A 88 -14.18 15.38 -1.98
N GLN A 89 -13.03 15.51 -1.32
CA GLN A 89 -12.58 14.56 -0.31
C GLN A 89 -13.36 14.71 1.00
N THR A 90 -13.85 13.60 1.51
CA THR A 90 -14.54 13.55 2.81
C THR A 90 -13.56 13.53 3.99
N HIS A 91 -12.35 13.02 3.77
CA HIS A 91 -11.30 12.95 4.78
C HIS A 91 -10.38 14.17 4.70
N GLU A 92 -10.32 14.95 5.78
CA GLU A 92 -9.56 16.20 5.85
C GLU A 92 -8.08 16.05 5.49
N GLY A 93 -7.43 14.97 5.97
CA GLY A 93 -6.03 14.71 5.66
C GLY A 93 -5.79 14.47 4.17
N GLU A 94 -6.70 13.80 3.48
CA GLU A 94 -6.60 13.56 2.03
C GLU A 94 -6.84 14.84 1.25
N ARG A 95 -7.79 15.68 1.68
CA ARG A 95 -8.02 17.01 1.11
C ARG A 95 -6.74 17.85 1.17
N VAL A 96 -6.13 17.94 2.35
CA VAL A 96 -4.88 18.70 2.54
C VAL A 96 -3.73 18.10 1.73
N LEU A 97 -3.67 16.76 1.64
CA LEU A 97 -2.64 16.07 0.86
C LEU A 97 -2.72 16.43 -0.63
N LEU A 98 -3.91 16.42 -1.23
CA LEU A 98 -4.10 16.80 -2.64
C LEU A 98 -3.75 18.28 -2.87
N GLN A 99 -4.12 19.18 -1.94
CA GLN A 99 -3.76 20.60 -2.02
C GLN A 99 -2.24 20.83 -1.93
N ARG A 100 -1.51 19.98 -1.22
CA ARG A 100 -0.08 20.09 -0.99
C ARG A 100 0.75 19.07 -1.79
N TYR A 101 0.17 18.48 -2.83
CA TYR A 101 0.83 17.45 -3.63
C TYR A 101 2.17 17.93 -4.21
N GLY A 102 2.23 19.18 -4.70
CA GLY A 102 3.46 19.80 -5.21
C GLY A 102 4.59 19.88 -4.17
N GLU A 103 4.26 20.07 -2.88
CA GLU A 103 5.25 20.04 -1.80
C GLU A 103 5.81 18.61 -1.59
N CYS A 104 4.95 17.57 -1.75
CA CYS A 104 5.40 16.19 -1.66
C CYS A 104 6.35 15.83 -2.83
N VAL A 105 6.05 16.29 -4.04
CA VAL A 105 6.93 16.13 -5.20
C VAL A 105 8.26 16.86 -4.99
N ALA A 106 8.24 18.09 -4.47
CA ALA A 106 9.44 18.83 -4.15
C ALA A 106 10.28 18.12 -3.07
N ALA A 107 9.64 17.56 -2.04
CA ALA A 107 10.31 16.76 -1.01
C ALA A 107 10.95 15.49 -1.59
N MET A 108 10.30 14.81 -2.54
CA MET A 108 10.90 13.68 -3.25
C MET A 108 12.16 14.10 -4.01
N ASN A 109 12.09 15.20 -4.75
CA ASN A 109 13.21 15.67 -5.58
C ASN A 109 14.40 16.22 -4.75
N ALA A 110 14.23 16.39 -3.43
CA ALA A 110 15.30 16.77 -2.51
C ALA A 110 16.03 15.55 -1.88
N LEU A 111 15.59 14.33 -2.14
CA LEU A 111 16.22 13.10 -1.66
C LEU A 111 17.48 12.73 -2.50
N PRO A 112 18.32 11.79 -2.02
CA PRO A 112 19.40 11.22 -2.82
C PRO A 112 18.88 10.59 -4.13
N ALA A 113 19.67 10.67 -5.20
CA ALA A 113 19.28 10.26 -6.55
C ALA A 113 18.82 8.79 -6.62
N GLU A 114 19.50 7.89 -5.91
CA GLU A 114 19.16 6.47 -5.84
C GLU A 114 17.80 6.26 -5.19
N GLN A 115 17.49 6.97 -4.10
CA GLN A 115 16.19 6.92 -3.44
C GLN A 115 15.07 7.48 -4.33
N ILE A 116 15.34 8.58 -5.05
CA ILE A 116 14.40 9.13 -6.04
C ILE A 116 14.07 8.09 -7.11
N SER A 117 15.09 7.40 -7.62
CA SER A 117 14.91 6.36 -8.64
C SER A 117 13.99 5.22 -8.15
N LEU A 118 14.20 4.74 -6.92
CA LEU A 118 13.36 3.72 -6.31
C LEU A 118 11.92 4.21 -6.11
N ILE A 119 11.74 5.45 -5.64
CA ILE A 119 10.41 6.04 -5.44
C ILE A 119 9.67 6.19 -6.77
N ARG A 120 10.34 6.68 -7.81
CA ARG A 120 9.74 6.81 -9.15
C ARG A 120 9.27 5.46 -9.69
N LYS A 121 10.10 4.43 -9.58
CA LYS A 121 9.78 3.07 -10.02
C LYS A 121 8.53 2.53 -9.32
N VAL A 122 8.50 2.59 -7.99
CA VAL A 122 7.35 2.04 -7.23
C VAL A 122 6.07 2.83 -7.47
N LEU A 123 6.13 4.15 -7.55
CA LEU A 123 4.95 4.98 -7.80
C LEU A 123 4.40 4.80 -9.21
N HIS A 124 5.25 4.68 -10.22
CA HIS A 124 4.83 4.33 -11.57
C HIS A 124 4.04 3.02 -11.58
N THR A 125 4.59 1.96 -10.97
CA THR A 125 3.94 0.65 -10.89
C THR A 125 2.60 0.71 -10.14
N ILE A 126 2.52 1.46 -9.03
CA ILE A 126 1.26 1.65 -8.28
C ILE A 126 0.22 2.34 -9.15
N VAL A 127 0.59 3.42 -9.84
CA VAL A 127 -0.34 4.16 -10.71
C VAL A 127 -0.83 3.29 -11.87
N GLU A 128 0.02 2.43 -12.46
CA GLU A 128 -0.43 1.44 -13.46
C GLU A 128 -1.49 0.49 -12.88
N GLY A 129 -1.35 0.06 -11.63
CA GLY A 129 -2.35 -0.77 -10.95
C GLY A 129 -3.68 -0.03 -10.76
N GLN A 130 -3.63 1.23 -10.36
CA GLN A 130 -4.83 2.07 -10.18
C GLN A 130 -5.52 2.41 -11.52
N ILE A 131 -4.75 2.64 -12.58
CA ILE A 131 -5.29 2.83 -13.93
C ILE A 131 -5.99 1.55 -14.39
N TRP A 132 -5.35 0.38 -14.23
CA TRP A 132 -5.96 -0.89 -14.57
C TRP A 132 -7.28 -1.11 -13.82
N ASP A 133 -7.34 -0.83 -12.53
CA ASP A 133 -8.54 -0.96 -11.70
C ASP A 133 -9.69 -0.09 -12.23
N LEU A 134 -9.40 1.17 -12.56
CA LEU A 134 -10.38 2.09 -13.13
C LEU A 134 -10.80 1.72 -14.56
N GLU A 135 -9.90 1.20 -15.38
CA GLU A 135 -10.23 0.75 -16.74
C GLU A 135 -11.04 -0.55 -16.72
N PHE A 136 -10.77 -1.44 -15.76
CA PHE A 136 -11.47 -2.72 -15.65
C PHE A 136 -12.89 -2.56 -15.09
N PHE A 137 -13.04 -1.81 -13.98
CA PHE A 137 -14.31 -1.66 -13.27
C PHE A 137 -15.08 -0.39 -13.65
N GLY A 138 -14.41 0.68 -14.07
CA GLY A 138 -15.01 1.96 -14.47
C GLY A 138 -15.76 2.66 -13.33
N ASP A 139 -16.84 3.36 -13.70
CA ASP A 139 -17.75 4.03 -12.75
C ASP A 139 -18.88 3.10 -12.26
N GLY A 140 -18.72 1.80 -12.42
CA GLY A 140 -19.74 0.78 -12.23
C GLY A 140 -20.52 0.52 -13.55
N HIS A 141 -20.41 -0.71 -14.06
CA HIS A 141 -21.14 -1.05 -15.29
C HIS A 141 -22.59 -1.35 -14.91
N GLU A 142 -23.54 -0.66 -15.53
CA GLU A 142 -24.94 -1.04 -15.45
C GLU A 142 -25.10 -2.48 -16.01
N GLY A 143 -25.31 -3.44 -15.12
CA GLY A 143 -25.89 -4.72 -15.46
C GLY A 143 -25.02 -5.98 -15.43
N THR A 144 -23.67 -5.93 -15.43
CA THR A 144 -22.87 -7.16 -15.36
C THR A 144 -21.59 -6.95 -14.52
N ILE A 145 -21.53 -7.62 -13.37
CA ILE A 145 -20.31 -7.63 -12.56
C ILE A 145 -19.28 -8.50 -13.31
N ARG A 146 -18.19 -7.87 -13.77
CA ARG A 146 -17.04 -8.59 -14.33
C ARG A 146 -16.11 -8.95 -13.20
N THR A 147 -15.72 -10.23 -13.15
CA THR A 147 -14.66 -10.72 -12.25
C THR A 147 -13.39 -10.92 -13.07
N PRO A 148 -12.25 -10.36 -12.69
CA PRO A 148 -10.99 -10.55 -13.40
C PRO A 148 -10.49 -12.01 -13.28
N SER A 149 -9.60 -12.40 -14.18
CA SER A 149 -8.92 -13.69 -14.08
C SER A 149 -8.00 -13.75 -12.86
N LYS A 150 -7.59 -14.95 -12.46
CA LYS A 150 -6.62 -15.13 -11.37
C LYS A 150 -5.32 -14.35 -11.65
N ASP A 151 -4.83 -14.41 -12.88
CA ASP A 151 -3.58 -13.73 -13.27
C ASP A 151 -3.73 -12.20 -13.23
N ASP A 152 -4.90 -11.66 -13.61
CA ASP A 152 -5.18 -10.23 -13.48
C ASP A 152 -5.16 -9.78 -12.02
N VAL A 153 -5.77 -10.56 -11.11
CA VAL A 153 -5.75 -10.27 -9.66
C VAL A 153 -4.33 -10.34 -9.11
N LEU A 154 -3.54 -11.35 -9.50
CA LEU A 154 -2.14 -11.47 -9.10
C LEU A 154 -1.31 -10.29 -9.61
N LEU A 155 -1.50 -9.87 -10.86
CA LEU A 155 -0.82 -8.72 -11.43
C LEU A 155 -1.26 -7.41 -10.73
N TYR A 156 -2.55 -7.25 -10.46
CA TYR A 156 -3.06 -6.10 -9.73
C TYR A 156 -2.46 -6.02 -8.32
N THR A 157 -2.49 -7.12 -7.54
CA THR A 157 -1.92 -7.14 -6.20
C THR A 157 -0.42 -6.88 -6.19
N TYR A 158 0.31 -7.34 -7.23
CA TYR A 158 1.71 -6.97 -7.43
C TYR A 158 1.87 -5.47 -7.66
N ARG A 159 1.09 -4.90 -8.60
CA ARG A 159 1.21 -3.49 -8.97
C ARG A 159 0.92 -2.54 -7.81
N VAL A 160 -0.08 -2.83 -6.97
CA VAL A 160 -0.47 -1.92 -5.89
C VAL A 160 0.21 -2.19 -4.54
N ALA A 161 0.82 -3.38 -4.36
CA ALA A 161 1.40 -3.75 -3.07
C ALA A 161 2.65 -4.62 -3.14
N GLY A 162 2.75 -5.60 -4.05
CA GLY A 162 3.96 -6.41 -4.21
C GLY A 162 5.19 -5.56 -4.55
N CYS A 163 5.04 -4.61 -5.47
CA CYS A 163 6.10 -3.65 -5.81
C CYS A 163 6.52 -2.78 -4.62
N VAL A 164 5.63 -2.54 -3.64
CA VAL A 164 5.96 -1.83 -2.41
C VAL A 164 6.87 -2.67 -1.51
N GLY A 165 6.65 -3.99 -1.45
CA GLY A 165 7.55 -4.92 -0.76
C GLY A 165 8.95 -4.95 -1.38
N GLU A 166 9.04 -4.94 -2.72
CA GLU A 166 10.32 -4.79 -3.43
C GLU A 166 10.99 -3.44 -3.14
N PHE A 167 10.24 -2.34 -3.22
CA PHE A 167 10.75 -1.00 -2.90
C PHE A 167 11.28 -0.92 -1.47
N TRP A 168 10.56 -1.50 -0.50
CA TRP A 168 10.98 -1.56 0.90
C TRP A 168 12.30 -2.29 1.05
N THR A 169 12.45 -3.41 0.37
CA THR A 169 13.67 -4.23 0.35
C THR A 169 14.84 -3.50 -0.31
N GLU A 170 14.62 -2.93 -1.50
CA GLU A 170 15.65 -2.18 -2.23
C GLU A 170 16.15 -0.97 -1.42
N LEU A 171 15.23 -0.22 -0.83
CA LEU A 171 15.59 0.94 -0.01
C LEU A 171 16.32 0.51 1.27
N ALA A 172 15.91 -0.59 1.90
CA ALA A 172 16.58 -1.12 3.07
C ALA A 172 17.99 -1.59 2.74
N SER A 173 18.17 -2.32 1.65
CA SER A 173 19.48 -2.75 1.15
C SER A 173 20.38 -1.55 0.83
N LEU A 174 19.83 -0.52 0.16
CA LEU A 174 20.58 0.70 -0.17
C LEU A 174 21.06 1.47 1.07
N VAL A 175 20.23 1.52 2.13
CA VAL A 175 20.50 2.36 3.31
C VAL A 175 21.29 1.63 4.38
N LEU A 176 21.11 0.30 4.51
CA LEU A 176 21.68 -0.52 5.57
C LEU A 176 22.86 -1.39 5.10
N GLU A 177 23.05 -1.49 3.78
CA GLU A 177 24.13 -2.25 3.15
C GLU A 177 24.24 -3.69 3.71
N GLU A 178 25.41 -4.13 4.13
CA GLU A 178 25.64 -5.47 4.70
C GLU A 178 24.86 -5.77 5.99
N HIS A 179 24.32 -4.73 6.66
CA HIS A 179 23.51 -4.86 7.87
C HIS A 179 22.00 -4.97 7.58
N PHE A 180 21.64 -5.26 6.36
CA PHE A 180 20.24 -5.36 5.94
C PHE A 180 19.58 -6.66 6.40
N SER A 181 20.09 -7.83 5.96
CA SER A 181 19.47 -9.13 6.16
C SER A 181 20.49 -10.25 6.28
N VAL A 182 20.10 -11.38 6.87
CA VAL A 182 20.87 -12.64 6.88
C VAL A 182 20.60 -13.49 5.61
N LEU A 183 19.54 -13.17 4.86
CA LEU A 183 19.25 -13.77 3.55
C LEU A 183 19.80 -12.90 2.43
N SER A 184 19.94 -13.47 1.24
CA SER A 184 20.36 -12.76 0.03
C SER A 184 19.33 -11.67 -0.34
N ARG A 185 19.76 -10.68 -1.13
CA ARG A 185 18.88 -9.62 -1.61
C ARG A 185 17.76 -10.19 -2.48
N GLU A 186 18.06 -11.20 -3.31
CA GLU A 186 17.12 -11.88 -4.20
C GLU A 186 16.01 -12.58 -3.40
N GLU A 187 16.36 -13.36 -2.38
CA GLU A 187 15.39 -14.02 -1.49
C GLU A 187 14.52 -12.99 -0.76
N MET A 188 15.12 -11.92 -0.28
CA MET A 188 14.39 -10.84 0.39
C MET A 188 13.43 -10.09 -0.56
N LEU A 189 13.78 -9.92 -1.84
CA LEU A 189 12.90 -9.32 -2.84
C LEU A 189 11.67 -10.21 -3.10
N GLU A 190 11.86 -11.52 -3.20
CA GLU A 190 10.75 -12.46 -3.39
C GLU A 190 9.81 -12.48 -2.18
N LEU A 191 10.37 -12.65 -0.97
CA LEU A 191 9.59 -12.59 0.28
C LEU A 191 8.87 -11.25 0.43
N GLY A 192 9.52 -10.13 0.13
CA GLY A 192 8.93 -8.80 0.20
C GLY A 192 7.79 -8.60 -0.80
N ARG A 193 7.94 -9.11 -2.03
CA ARG A 193 6.90 -9.10 -3.06
C ARG A 193 5.64 -9.86 -2.61
N HIS A 194 5.81 -11.12 -2.22
CA HIS A 194 4.70 -11.97 -1.76
C HIS A 194 4.05 -11.37 -0.51
N TYR A 195 4.84 -10.86 0.41
CA TYR A 195 4.33 -10.18 1.60
C TYR A 195 3.42 -8.99 1.24
N GLY A 196 3.87 -8.11 0.34
CA GLY A 196 3.05 -6.99 -0.14
C GLY A 196 1.73 -7.47 -0.78
N GLN A 197 1.82 -8.45 -1.69
CA GLN A 197 0.64 -9.05 -2.32
C GLN A 197 -0.30 -9.70 -1.29
N GLY A 198 0.25 -10.38 -0.27
CA GLY A 198 -0.52 -10.96 0.82
C GLY A 198 -1.32 -9.93 1.61
N LEU A 199 -0.72 -8.77 1.91
CA LEU A 199 -1.42 -7.66 2.55
C LEU A 199 -2.57 -7.12 1.68
N GLN A 200 -2.38 -7.05 0.37
CA GLN A 200 -3.45 -6.61 -0.54
C GLN A 200 -4.55 -7.65 -0.67
N LEU A 201 -4.23 -8.94 -0.70
CA LEU A 201 -5.23 -9.99 -0.67
C LEU A 201 -6.10 -9.94 0.60
N VAL A 202 -5.52 -9.63 1.77
CA VAL A 202 -6.31 -9.40 3.00
C VAL A 202 -7.29 -8.25 2.80
N ASN A 203 -6.87 -7.15 2.17
CA ASN A 203 -7.77 -6.02 1.89
C ASN A 203 -8.90 -6.45 0.96
N ILE A 204 -8.60 -7.12 -0.15
CA ILE A 204 -9.61 -7.61 -1.11
C ILE A 204 -10.60 -8.55 -0.41
N LEU A 205 -10.11 -9.54 0.36
CA LEU A 205 -10.95 -10.51 1.07
C LEU A 205 -11.84 -9.86 2.13
N ARG A 206 -11.31 -8.87 2.86
CA ARG A 206 -12.04 -8.15 3.91
C ARG A 206 -13.10 -7.21 3.34
N ASP A 207 -12.80 -6.54 2.24
CA ASP A 207 -13.60 -5.44 1.72
C ASP A 207 -14.58 -5.87 0.61
N ARG A 208 -14.66 -7.18 0.28
CA ARG A 208 -15.48 -7.76 -0.80
C ARG A 208 -16.91 -7.21 -0.88
N ALA A 209 -17.61 -7.17 0.25
CA ALA A 209 -19.00 -6.70 0.28
C ALA A 209 -19.11 -5.20 -0.04
N GLU A 210 -18.18 -4.38 0.44
CA GLU A 210 -18.13 -2.96 0.14
C GLU A 210 -17.74 -2.72 -1.32
N ASP A 211 -16.75 -3.48 -1.83
CA ASP A 211 -16.32 -3.40 -3.22
C ASP A 211 -17.43 -3.81 -4.17
N ALA A 212 -18.16 -4.91 -3.87
CA ALA A 212 -19.32 -5.33 -4.63
C ALA A 212 -20.43 -4.27 -4.67
N SER A 213 -20.67 -3.57 -3.55
CA SER A 213 -21.64 -2.46 -3.50
C SER A 213 -21.24 -1.27 -4.39
N ARG A 214 -19.96 -1.19 -4.76
CA ARG A 214 -19.38 -0.19 -5.68
C ARG A 214 -19.18 -0.72 -7.11
N GLY A 215 -19.71 -1.92 -7.41
CA GLY A 215 -19.55 -2.56 -8.71
C GLY A 215 -18.19 -3.21 -8.96
N ARG A 216 -17.39 -3.45 -7.92
CA ARG A 216 -16.07 -4.10 -7.99
C ARG A 216 -16.14 -5.52 -7.42
N SER A 217 -15.74 -6.52 -8.19
CA SER A 217 -15.63 -7.91 -7.73
C SER A 217 -14.31 -8.50 -8.20
N TYR A 218 -13.30 -8.48 -7.34
CA TYR A 218 -11.97 -9.01 -7.66
C TYR A 218 -11.92 -10.54 -7.62
N ILE A 219 -12.71 -11.17 -6.78
CA ILE A 219 -12.68 -12.61 -6.49
C ILE A 219 -14.10 -13.14 -6.49
N SER A 220 -14.31 -14.29 -7.12
CA SER A 220 -15.59 -15.02 -7.09
C SER A 220 -15.94 -15.44 -5.65
N ASP A 221 -17.23 -15.43 -5.33
CA ASP A 221 -17.76 -15.90 -4.04
C ASP A 221 -17.90 -17.42 -3.96
N GLU A 222 -17.46 -18.17 -4.99
CA GLU A 222 -17.43 -19.62 -4.95
C GLU A 222 -16.55 -20.13 -3.80
N PRO A 223 -17.05 -21.03 -2.93
CA PRO A 223 -16.35 -21.43 -1.70
C PRO A 223 -14.92 -21.94 -1.94
N ASP A 224 -14.71 -22.76 -2.96
CA ASP A 224 -13.40 -23.34 -3.27
C ASP A 224 -12.41 -22.26 -3.77
N VAL A 225 -12.87 -21.32 -4.60
CA VAL A 225 -12.09 -20.21 -5.09
C VAL A 225 -11.70 -19.32 -3.93
N LEU A 226 -12.65 -18.99 -3.07
CA LEU A 226 -12.43 -18.16 -1.89
C LEU A 226 -11.42 -18.79 -0.92
N ALA A 227 -11.57 -20.08 -0.63
CA ALA A 227 -10.64 -20.84 0.22
C ALA A 227 -9.21 -20.84 -0.34
N ALA A 228 -9.07 -20.97 -1.67
CA ALA A 228 -7.75 -20.91 -2.32
C ALA A 228 -7.07 -19.54 -2.14
N TRP A 229 -7.80 -18.43 -2.30
CA TRP A 229 -7.27 -17.08 -2.08
C TRP A 229 -6.94 -16.80 -0.62
N GLN A 230 -7.76 -17.31 0.30
CA GLN A 230 -7.50 -17.21 1.74
C GLN A 230 -6.23 -17.97 2.14
N SER A 231 -6.04 -19.18 1.61
CA SER A 231 -4.83 -19.98 1.83
C SER A 231 -3.59 -19.25 1.30
N MET A 232 -3.66 -18.69 0.10
CA MET A 232 -2.58 -17.91 -0.50
C MET A 232 -2.25 -16.67 0.34
N ALA A 233 -3.23 -15.89 0.76
CA ALA A 233 -3.03 -14.72 1.60
C ALA A 233 -2.33 -15.08 2.93
N ARG A 234 -2.73 -16.17 3.58
CA ARG A 234 -2.08 -16.66 4.82
C ARG A 234 -0.65 -17.10 4.58
N SER A 235 -0.38 -17.84 3.50
CA SER A 235 0.97 -18.26 3.12
C SER A 235 1.88 -17.04 2.93
N TRP A 236 1.46 -16.07 2.15
CA TRP A 236 2.23 -14.87 1.86
C TRP A 236 2.41 -13.94 3.06
N LEU A 237 1.44 -13.89 3.98
CA LEU A 237 1.65 -13.23 5.28
C LEU A 237 2.67 -13.97 6.15
N GLY A 238 2.71 -15.31 6.08
CA GLY A 238 3.75 -16.13 6.69
C GLY A 238 5.14 -15.79 6.16
N GLU A 239 5.27 -15.62 4.85
CA GLU A 239 6.49 -15.12 4.21
C GLU A 239 6.85 -13.69 4.68
N GLY A 240 5.86 -12.85 4.98
CA GLY A 240 6.09 -11.54 5.61
C GLY A 240 6.69 -11.64 7.02
N VAL A 241 6.33 -12.69 7.78
CA VAL A 241 6.97 -12.99 9.08
C VAL A 241 8.40 -13.50 8.87
N ALA A 242 8.63 -14.39 7.89
CA ALA A 242 9.97 -14.88 7.52
C ALA A 242 10.86 -13.72 7.05
N TYR A 243 10.39 -12.86 6.16
CA TYR A 243 11.03 -11.62 5.75
C TYR A 243 11.49 -10.80 6.96
N SER A 244 10.55 -10.57 7.90
CA SER A 244 10.86 -9.78 9.10
C SER A 244 11.86 -10.46 10.01
N SER A 245 11.88 -11.81 10.08
CA SER A 245 12.83 -12.59 10.87
C SER A 245 14.26 -12.50 10.33
N ALA A 246 14.41 -12.42 9.01
CA ALA A 246 15.70 -12.31 8.34
C ALA A 246 16.36 -10.92 8.47
N LEU A 247 15.60 -9.88 8.76
CA LEU A 247 16.13 -8.52 8.90
C LEU A 247 17.06 -8.41 10.13
N ILE A 248 18.23 -7.78 9.96
CA ILE A 248 19.20 -7.55 11.04
C ILE A 248 18.82 -6.33 11.88
N ASN A 249 18.41 -5.23 11.25
CA ASN A 249 18.07 -4.00 11.94
C ASN A 249 16.78 -4.13 12.76
N LYS A 250 16.85 -3.97 14.07
CA LYS A 250 15.74 -4.15 15.02
C LYS A 250 14.55 -3.22 14.73
N ARG A 251 14.81 -1.98 14.32
CA ARG A 251 13.74 -1.00 14.02
C ARG A 251 13.01 -1.39 12.76
N LEU A 252 13.73 -1.81 11.73
CA LEU A 252 13.14 -2.29 10.48
C LEU A 252 12.35 -3.57 10.72
N ARG A 253 12.88 -4.49 11.52
CA ARG A 253 12.19 -5.74 11.91
C ARG A 253 10.86 -5.47 12.61
N PHE A 254 10.84 -4.54 13.58
CA PHE A 254 9.60 -4.11 14.22
C PHE A 254 8.60 -3.54 13.21
N ALA A 255 9.06 -2.64 12.35
CA ALA A 255 8.21 -1.96 11.36
C ALA A 255 7.61 -2.94 10.35
N SER A 256 8.34 -4.01 10.00
CA SER A 256 7.92 -4.99 9.00
C SER A 256 7.03 -6.10 9.58
N VAL A 257 7.28 -6.60 10.80
CA VAL A 257 6.50 -7.72 11.35
C VAL A 257 5.09 -7.32 11.79
N LEU A 258 4.89 -6.08 12.20
CA LEU A 258 3.62 -5.62 12.74
C LEU A 258 2.47 -5.68 11.73
N PRO A 259 2.62 -5.22 10.46
CA PRO A 259 1.57 -5.38 9.46
C PRO A 259 1.28 -6.85 9.10
N ALA A 260 2.29 -7.74 9.07
CA ALA A 260 2.09 -9.17 8.81
C ALA A 260 1.18 -9.81 9.87
N TRP A 261 1.46 -9.58 11.14
CA TRP A 261 0.62 -10.08 12.23
C TRP A 261 -0.76 -9.45 12.27
N LEU A 262 -0.88 -8.15 11.96
CA LEU A 262 -2.20 -7.51 11.82
C LEU A 262 -3.00 -8.13 10.66
N GLY A 263 -2.36 -8.46 9.56
CA GLY A 263 -2.98 -9.17 8.44
C GLY A 263 -3.49 -10.55 8.86
N LEU A 264 -2.67 -11.35 9.53
CA LEU A 264 -3.05 -12.68 10.05
C LEU A 264 -4.23 -12.58 11.04
N GLU A 265 -4.19 -11.69 12.03
CA GLU A 265 -5.31 -11.46 12.96
C GLU A 265 -6.57 -10.94 12.24
N THR A 266 -6.41 -10.20 11.13
CA THR A 266 -7.54 -9.79 10.31
C THR A 266 -8.18 -10.98 9.62
N MET A 267 -7.39 -11.92 9.11
CA MET A 267 -7.87 -13.16 8.49
C MET A 267 -8.57 -14.12 9.48
N ASP A 268 -8.31 -13.94 10.78
CA ASP A 268 -8.94 -14.75 11.83
C ASP A 268 -10.25 -14.13 12.38
N LEU A 269 -10.67 -12.97 11.87
CA LEU A 269 -11.94 -12.37 12.26
C LEU A 269 -13.11 -13.14 11.62
N ASP A 270 -14.13 -13.47 12.43
CA ASP A 270 -15.37 -14.09 11.97
C ASP A 270 -16.01 -13.28 10.84
N GLY A 271 -16.50 -13.96 9.82
CA GLY A 271 -17.19 -13.37 8.67
C GLY A 271 -16.29 -12.94 7.50
N ILE A 272 -14.95 -12.87 7.66
CA ILE A 272 -14.04 -12.74 6.51
C ILE A 272 -13.98 -14.06 5.74
N LEU A 273 -14.10 -15.17 6.46
CA LEU A 273 -14.06 -16.53 5.91
C LEU A 273 -15.40 -16.97 5.32
N ASP A 274 -16.53 -16.53 5.89
CA ASP A 274 -17.85 -17.12 5.62
C ASP A 274 -18.67 -16.34 4.57
N GLY A 275 -18.18 -15.22 4.04
CA GLY A 275 -18.90 -14.45 3.02
C GLY A 275 -20.20 -13.77 3.48
N THR A 276 -20.55 -13.86 4.76
CA THR A 276 -21.87 -13.48 5.30
C THR A 276 -22.06 -11.99 5.60
N THR A 277 -21.11 -11.12 5.24
CA THR A 277 -21.06 -9.74 5.77
C THR A 277 -21.55 -8.65 4.83
N ALA A 278 -22.44 -8.93 3.89
CA ALA A 278 -23.02 -7.88 3.04
C ALA A 278 -23.80 -6.78 3.81
N SER A 279 -24.17 -7.02 5.08
CA SER A 279 -24.94 -6.10 5.90
C SER A 279 -24.30 -5.68 7.24
N GLU A 280 -23.14 -6.21 7.60
CA GLU A 280 -22.48 -5.86 8.86
C GLU A 280 -21.35 -4.85 8.68
N PRO A 281 -21.14 -3.92 9.67
CA PRO A 281 -20.02 -2.97 9.61
C PRO A 281 -18.69 -3.72 9.62
N LYS A 282 -17.70 -3.25 8.83
CA LYS A 282 -16.34 -3.80 8.72
C LYS A 282 -15.80 -4.21 10.09
N LYS A 283 -15.58 -5.50 10.29
CA LYS A 283 -14.90 -5.99 11.49
C LYS A 283 -13.44 -5.55 11.45
N LYS A 284 -13.00 -4.86 12.48
CA LYS A 284 -11.62 -4.38 12.63
C LYS A 284 -10.97 -5.06 13.82
N VAL A 285 -9.69 -5.35 13.70
CA VAL A 285 -8.88 -5.82 14.82
C VAL A 285 -9.02 -4.85 15.99
N GLY A 286 -9.40 -5.36 17.15
CA GLY A 286 -9.64 -4.56 18.36
C GLY A 286 -8.38 -3.86 18.86
N ARG A 287 -8.51 -2.69 19.49
CA ARG A 287 -7.38 -1.90 20.01
C ARG A 287 -6.52 -2.67 21.01
N SER A 288 -7.11 -3.57 21.80
CA SER A 288 -6.39 -4.45 22.74
C SER A 288 -5.47 -5.42 22.01
N VAL A 289 -5.94 -6.02 20.91
CA VAL A 289 -5.16 -6.92 20.06
C VAL A 289 -4.00 -6.14 19.42
N VAL A 290 -4.26 -4.97 18.85
CA VAL A 290 -3.22 -4.10 18.28
C VAL A 290 -2.13 -3.79 19.32
N ARG A 291 -2.49 -3.44 20.56
CA ARG A 291 -1.51 -3.19 21.63
C ARG A 291 -0.69 -4.44 21.98
N ARG A 292 -1.34 -5.61 22.08
CA ARG A 292 -0.69 -6.90 22.30
C ARG A 292 0.33 -7.19 21.18
N LEU A 293 -0.07 -6.99 19.93
CA LEU A 293 0.81 -7.19 18.77
C LEU A 293 2.00 -6.22 18.76
N MET A 294 1.81 -4.97 19.17
CA MET A 294 2.90 -4.01 19.29
C MET A 294 3.95 -4.47 20.31
N VAL A 295 3.52 -4.94 21.49
CA VAL A 295 4.43 -5.49 22.50
C VAL A 295 5.15 -6.74 21.98
N ARG A 296 4.41 -7.65 21.34
CA ARG A 296 4.98 -8.84 20.71
C ARG A 296 6.00 -8.48 19.63
N ALA A 297 5.71 -7.50 18.77
CA ALA A 297 6.61 -7.03 17.71
C ALA A 297 7.87 -6.39 18.29
N PHE A 298 7.74 -5.66 19.39
CA PHE A 298 8.88 -5.11 20.10
C PHE A 298 9.79 -6.22 20.62
N LEU A 299 9.25 -7.22 21.33
CA LEU A 299 10.03 -8.37 21.83
C LEU A 299 10.65 -9.19 20.69
N PHE A 300 9.91 -9.39 19.61
CA PHE A 300 10.40 -10.07 18.41
C PHE A 300 11.58 -9.35 17.78
N ALA A 301 11.53 -8.02 17.69
CA ALA A 301 12.60 -7.22 17.10
C ALA A 301 13.95 -7.37 17.83
N TRP A 302 13.92 -7.75 19.12
CA TRP A 302 15.12 -7.96 19.94
C TRP A 302 15.69 -9.39 19.91
N LYS A 303 15.00 -10.34 19.28
CA LYS A 303 15.54 -11.70 19.06
C LYS A 303 16.64 -11.66 18.00
N SER A 304 17.48 -12.69 17.97
CA SER A 304 18.47 -12.87 16.89
C SER A 304 17.77 -13.02 15.53
N PRO A 305 18.36 -12.50 14.44
CA PRO A 305 17.87 -12.78 13.09
C PRO A 305 17.87 -14.27 12.81
N GLN A 306 16.88 -14.75 12.06
CA GLN A 306 16.79 -16.14 11.62
C GLN A 306 16.74 -16.16 10.10
N GLY A 307 17.69 -16.85 9.46
CA GLY A 307 17.55 -17.37 8.12
C GLY A 307 16.86 -18.74 8.22
N GLU A 308 16.08 -19.13 7.24
CA GLU A 308 15.69 -20.53 7.11
C GLU A 308 16.96 -21.36 6.88
N ALA A 309 17.15 -22.41 7.73
CA ALA A 309 18.23 -23.37 7.57
C ALA A 309 17.85 -24.41 6.52
#